data_54b34a1cfb3bfb341950dda59fab4334
#
_entry.id   54b34a1cfb3bfb341950dda59fab4334
#
_cell.length_a   1.000
_cell.length_b   1.000
_cell.length_c   1.000
_cell.angle_alpha   90.00
_cell.angle_beta   90.00
_cell.angle_gamma   90.00
#
_symmetry.space_group_name_H-M   'P 1'
#
loop_
_entity.id
_entity.type
_entity.pdbx_description
1 polymer ?
#
loop_
_entity_poly.entity_id
_entity_poly.type
_entity_poly.pdbx_seq_one_letter_code
_entity_poly.pdbx_strand_id
1 'polypeptide(L)'
;MSGHSKWHNIQGRKNAQDAKRGKIFQKISRDLYQAAKAGDPDPANNAQLRLVIDKAHAANMPKKNIDRAIAKASGIGGAKFEEVTYEGYAPGGVAVMVSALTDNKNRTAAAVRSAFTHAGGSLGASGSVSYMFDRKGLIEVLRDGLDKSEDDMLMDALDAGADDMKATDEKFQIFTDPSNMTSVRDALQEKGYELDTAEVTMIPQNRTAVPEDKVKQYNHLIDELTANDDVADIYEAGQLPGDAE
;
A
#
# COMPACT_ATOMS: atom_id res chain seq x y z
N MET A 1 10.65 13.99 37.61
CA MET A 1 9.71 13.05 36.98
C MET A 1 9.72 13.22 35.45
N SER A 2 10.82 12.84 34.77
CA SER A 2 10.98 13.03 33.31
C SER A 2 11.22 11.72 32.53
N GLY A 3 10.96 10.56 33.13
CA GLY A 3 11.19 9.27 32.49
C GLY A 3 10.08 8.79 31.55
N HIS A 4 8.85 9.20 31.79
CA HIS A 4 7.69 8.70 31.02
C HIS A 4 7.53 9.31 29.62
N SER A 5 7.93 10.57 29.41
CA SER A 5 7.82 11.24 28.11
C SER A 5 8.83 10.72 27.09
N LYS A 6 10.04 10.35 27.53
CA LYS A 6 11.08 9.81 26.63
C LYS A 6 10.74 8.39 26.14
N TRP A 7 10.15 7.58 27.01
CA TRP A 7 9.71 6.22 26.68
C TRP A 7 8.52 6.23 25.70
N HIS A 8 7.54 7.14 25.90
CA HIS A 8 6.39 7.31 25.02
C HIS A 8 6.81 7.78 23.61
N ASN A 9 7.77 8.70 23.53
CA ASN A 9 8.30 9.17 22.25
C ASN A 9 9.12 8.10 21.50
N ILE A 10 9.85 7.24 22.22
CA ILE A 10 10.61 6.12 21.63
C ILE A 10 9.66 5.05 21.14
N GLN A 11 8.59 4.74 21.88
CA GLN A 11 7.59 3.74 21.50
C GLN A 11 6.74 4.20 20.31
N GLY A 12 6.35 5.48 20.26
CA GLY A 12 5.64 6.08 19.14
C GLY A 12 6.48 6.06 17.84
N ARG A 13 7.78 6.39 17.92
CA ARG A 13 8.70 6.31 16.77
C ARG A 13 8.93 4.87 16.30
N LYS A 14 9.06 3.93 17.22
CA LYS A 14 9.24 2.51 16.90
C LYS A 14 8.00 1.95 16.22
N ASN A 15 6.80 2.24 16.73
CA ASN A 15 5.55 1.79 16.14
C ASN A 15 5.32 2.37 14.73
N ALA A 16 5.64 3.66 14.52
CA ALA A 16 5.56 4.29 13.21
C ALA A 16 6.58 3.68 12.21
N GLN A 17 7.78 3.33 12.68
CA GLN A 17 8.80 2.70 11.85
C GLN A 17 8.44 1.24 11.53
N ASP A 18 7.86 0.50 12.48
CA ASP A 18 7.40 -0.87 12.27
C ASP A 18 6.18 -0.92 11.32
N ALA A 19 5.26 0.04 11.40
CA ALA A 19 4.13 0.18 10.48
C ALA A 19 4.59 0.52 9.04
N LYS A 20 5.53 1.47 8.88
CA LYS A 20 6.15 1.77 7.58
C LYS A 20 6.83 0.52 6.99
N ARG A 21 7.54 -0.24 7.82
CA ARG A 21 8.20 -1.48 7.42
C ARG A 21 7.21 -2.57 7.00
N GLY A 22 6.08 -2.69 7.70
CA GLY A 22 4.98 -3.59 7.35
C GLY A 22 4.42 -3.29 5.96
N LYS A 23 4.09 -2.04 5.67
CA LYS A 23 3.61 -1.59 4.35
C LYS A 23 4.63 -1.88 3.23
N ILE A 24 5.92 -1.65 3.48
CA ILE A 24 6.99 -1.97 2.51
C ILE A 24 7.03 -3.48 2.24
N PHE A 25 6.94 -4.31 3.28
CA PHE A 25 6.97 -5.77 3.11
C PHE A 25 5.74 -6.30 2.37
N GLN A 26 4.55 -5.73 2.61
CA GLN A 26 3.34 -6.09 1.85
C GLN A 26 3.50 -5.79 0.36
N LYS A 27 3.97 -4.58 0.02
CA LYS A 27 4.24 -4.17 -1.36
C LYS A 27 5.23 -5.12 -2.05
N ILE A 28 6.36 -5.40 -1.39
CA ILE A 28 7.38 -6.33 -1.92
C ILE A 28 6.81 -7.75 -2.07
N SER A 29 6.00 -8.23 -1.11
CA SER A 29 5.35 -9.55 -1.21
C SER A 29 4.43 -9.65 -2.42
N ARG A 30 3.68 -8.58 -2.72
CA ARG A 30 2.85 -8.49 -3.92
C ARG A 30 3.69 -8.51 -5.19
N ASP A 31 4.76 -7.71 -5.24
CA ASP A 31 5.66 -7.64 -6.39
C ASP A 31 6.31 -9.00 -6.66
N LEU A 32 6.74 -9.72 -5.61
CA LEU A 32 7.29 -11.09 -5.69
C LEU A 32 6.24 -12.06 -6.25
N TYR A 33 5.01 -12.01 -5.73
CA TYR A 33 3.92 -12.84 -6.22
C TYR A 33 3.62 -12.58 -7.69
N GLN A 34 3.50 -11.31 -8.10
CA GLN A 34 3.20 -10.94 -9.48
C GLN A 34 4.33 -11.36 -10.44
N ALA A 35 5.59 -11.11 -10.06
CA ALA A 35 6.74 -11.50 -10.86
C ALA A 35 6.84 -13.03 -11.03
N ALA A 36 6.60 -13.78 -9.97
CA ALA A 36 6.60 -15.25 -10.03
C ALA A 36 5.39 -15.83 -10.79
N LYS A 37 4.22 -15.15 -10.74
CA LYS A 37 3.00 -15.57 -11.45
C LYS A 37 3.05 -15.25 -12.95
N ALA A 38 3.70 -14.14 -13.32
CA ALA A 38 3.83 -13.70 -14.71
C ALA A 38 4.93 -14.43 -15.49
N GLY A 39 5.88 -15.07 -14.80
CA GLY A 39 7.01 -15.76 -15.39
C GLY A 39 7.32 -17.10 -14.71
N ASP A 40 8.59 -17.51 -14.77
CA ASP A 40 9.06 -18.71 -14.06
C ASP A 40 9.17 -18.40 -12.55
N PRO A 41 8.68 -19.27 -11.65
CA PRO A 41 8.85 -19.12 -10.22
C PRO A 41 10.31 -19.34 -9.75
N ASP A 42 11.16 -19.94 -10.61
CA ASP A 42 12.59 -20.02 -10.34
C ASP A 42 13.29 -18.71 -10.69
N PRO A 43 13.91 -18.04 -9.70
CA PRO A 43 14.66 -16.80 -9.95
C PRO A 43 15.78 -16.96 -10.99
N ALA A 44 16.31 -18.14 -11.19
CA ALA A 44 17.34 -18.39 -12.21
C ALA A 44 16.84 -18.11 -13.63
N ASN A 45 15.55 -18.34 -13.87
CA ASN A 45 14.89 -18.21 -15.17
C ASN A 45 14.03 -16.95 -15.28
N ASN A 46 13.91 -16.13 -14.22
CA ASN A 46 13.04 -14.96 -14.16
C ASN A 46 13.80 -13.72 -13.70
N ALA A 47 14.21 -12.89 -14.66
CA ALA A 47 14.97 -11.67 -14.38
C ALA A 47 14.19 -10.66 -13.53
N GLN A 48 12.87 -10.52 -13.77
CA GLN A 48 11.99 -9.64 -13.00
C GLN A 48 11.91 -10.11 -11.55
N LEU A 49 11.76 -11.41 -11.32
CA LEU A 49 11.72 -11.97 -9.97
C LEU A 49 13.04 -11.74 -9.22
N ARG A 50 14.18 -11.87 -9.88
CA ARG A 50 15.50 -11.54 -9.29
C ARG A 50 15.56 -10.11 -8.80
N LEU A 51 15.15 -9.15 -9.64
CA LEU A 51 15.14 -7.73 -9.25
C LEU A 51 14.28 -7.46 -8.01
N VAL A 52 13.12 -8.11 -7.93
CA VAL A 52 12.25 -7.95 -6.76
C VAL A 52 12.84 -8.63 -5.52
N ILE A 53 13.51 -9.77 -5.67
CA ILE A 53 14.23 -10.44 -4.57
C ILE A 53 15.36 -9.55 -4.04
N ASP A 54 16.13 -8.91 -4.92
CA ASP A 54 17.19 -7.97 -4.53
C ASP A 54 16.61 -6.78 -3.75
N LYS A 55 15.49 -6.22 -4.21
CA LYS A 55 14.73 -5.18 -3.49
C LYS A 55 14.26 -5.67 -2.11
N ALA A 56 13.80 -6.93 -2.00
CA ALA A 56 13.38 -7.51 -0.74
C ALA A 56 14.56 -7.64 0.25
N HIS A 57 15.71 -8.06 -0.23
CA HIS A 57 16.94 -8.12 0.57
C HIS A 57 17.40 -6.74 1.02
N ALA A 58 17.38 -5.74 0.13
CA ALA A 58 17.71 -4.35 0.48
C ALA A 58 16.79 -3.78 1.56
N ALA A 59 15.50 -4.17 1.54
CA ALA A 59 14.53 -3.80 2.57
C ALA A 59 14.65 -4.63 3.88
N ASN A 60 15.62 -5.55 3.97
CA ASN A 60 15.78 -6.51 5.08
C ASN A 60 14.54 -7.40 5.30
N MET A 61 13.87 -7.80 4.22
CA MET A 61 12.75 -8.73 4.31
C MET A 61 13.24 -10.13 4.66
N PRO A 62 12.65 -10.82 5.67
CA PRO A 62 13.07 -12.17 6.02
C PRO A 62 12.90 -13.15 4.85
N LYS A 63 13.89 -14.01 4.62
CA LYS A 63 13.87 -15.01 3.54
C LYS A 63 12.58 -15.82 3.53
N LYS A 64 12.06 -16.21 4.71
CA LYS A 64 10.81 -16.95 4.84
C LYS A 64 9.61 -16.21 4.20
N ASN A 65 9.57 -14.89 4.24
CA ASN A 65 8.50 -14.10 3.63
C ASN A 65 8.66 -14.05 2.11
N ILE A 66 9.90 -13.95 1.61
CA ILE A 66 10.23 -14.02 0.18
C ILE A 66 9.80 -15.38 -0.37
N ASP A 67 10.26 -16.47 0.25
CA ASP A 67 9.95 -17.84 -0.18
C ASP A 67 8.43 -18.11 -0.16
N ARG A 68 7.71 -17.59 0.85
CA ARG A 68 6.26 -17.70 0.96
C ARG A 68 5.54 -16.97 -0.17
N ALA A 69 5.96 -15.75 -0.53
CA ALA A 69 5.35 -14.99 -1.61
C ALA A 69 5.52 -15.70 -2.96
N ILE A 70 6.70 -16.24 -3.24
CA ILE A 70 7.00 -17.02 -4.45
C ILE A 70 6.18 -18.32 -4.47
N ALA A 71 6.14 -19.06 -3.35
CA ALA A 71 5.37 -20.31 -3.23
C ALA A 71 3.87 -20.09 -3.45
N LYS A 72 3.32 -18.97 -2.97
CA LYS A 72 1.92 -18.57 -3.23
C LYS A 72 1.65 -18.45 -4.74
N ALA A 73 2.59 -17.89 -5.50
CA ALA A 73 2.45 -17.68 -6.94
C ALA A 73 2.55 -18.98 -7.75
N SER A 74 3.46 -19.88 -7.35
CA SER A 74 3.75 -21.12 -8.08
C SER A 74 2.80 -22.27 -7.76
N GLY A 75 1.91 -22.11 -6.75
CA GLY A 75 1.06 -23.21 -6.27
C GLY A 75 1.85 -24.42 -5.72
N ILE A 76 3.13 -24.24 -5.42
CA ILE A 76 3.98 -25.26 -4.83
C ILE A 76 3.39 -25.63 -3.47
N GLY A 77 3.08 -26.91 -3.29
CA GLY A 77 2.41 -27.42 -2.09
C GLY A 77 0.92 -27.72 -2.28
N GLY A 78 0.36 -27.55 -3.50
CA GLY A 78 -1.03 -27.90 -3.84
C GLY A 78 -2.08 -26.90 -3.33
N ALA A 79 -1.68 -25.83 -2.67
CA ALA A 79 -2.58 -24.78 -2.22
C ALA A 79 -2.96 -23.89 -3.41
N LYS A 80 -4.27 -23.78 -3.69
CA LYS A 80 -4.80 -22.78 -4.64
C LYS A 80 -5.03 -21.49 -3.90
N PHE A 81 -4.27 -20.46 -4.27
CA PHE A 81 -4.50 -19.12 -3.76
C PHE A 81 -5.53 -18.38 -4.60
N GLU A 82 -6.47 -17.72 -3.94
CA GLU A 82 -7.50 -16.92 -4.57
C GLU A 82 -7.43 -15.49 -4.03
N GLU A 83 -7.65 -14.53 -4.93
CA GLU A 83 -7.78 -13.12 -4.57
C GLU A 83 -9.20 -12.88 -4.05
N VAL A 84 -9.31 -12.22 -2.90
CA VAL A 84 -10.58 -11.87 -2.26
C VAL A 84 -10.50 -10.44 -1.77
N THR A 85 -11.55 -9.65 -2.04
CA THR A 85 -11.67 -8.29 -1.53
C THR A 85 -12.66 -8.25 -0.39
N TYR A 86 -12.28 -7.60 0.70
CA TYR A 86 -13.14 -7.30 1.84
C TYR A 86 -13.36 -5.80 1.92
N GLU A 87 -14.57 -5.40 2.26
CA GLU A 87 -14.99 -4.01 2.29
C GLU A 87 -15.62 -3.69 3.63
N GLY A 88 -15.32 -2.53 4.18
CA GLY A 88 -15.86 -2.14 5.48
C GLY A 88 -15.58 -0.70 5.85
N TYR A 89 -16.02 -0.35 7.04
CA TYR A 89 -15.82 0.97 7.61
C TYR A 89 -14.99 0.87 8.89
N ALA A 90 -13.90 1.62 8.92
CA ALA A 90 -13.09 1.84 10.11
C ALA A 90 -13.80 2.79 11.09
N PRO A 91 -13.32 2.92 12.34
CA PRO A 91 -13.79 3.93 13.27
C PRO A 91 -13.81 5.33 12.67
N GLY A 92 -14.89 6.08 12.89
CA GLY A 92 -15.12 7.37 12.26
C GLY A 92 -15.82 7.31 10.90
N GLY A 93 -16.27 6.11 10.46
CA GLY A 93 -16.96 5.94 9.17
C GLY A 93 -16.05 5.98 7.96
N VAL A 94 -14.75 5.78 8.15
CA VAL A 94 -13.74 5.77 7.09
C VAL A 94 -13.87 4.50 6.26
N ALA A 95 -14.04 4.63 4.95
CA ALA A 95 -14.08 3.50 4.03
C ALA A 95 -12.71 2.82 3.95
N VAL A 96 -12.71 1.49 4.07
CA VAL A 96 -11.52 0.65 3.94
C VAL A 96 -11.82 -0.55 3.07
N MET A 97 -10.99 -0.75 2.05
CA MET A 97 -11.03 -1.92 1.19
C MET A 97 -9.73 -2.71 1.38
N VAL A 98 -9.85 -4.02 1.58
CA VAL A 98 -8.74 -4.94 1.85
C VAL A 98 -8.67 -5.97 0.74
N SER A 99 -7.57 -5.98 0.01
CA SER A 99 -7.27 -7.06 -0.93
C SER A 99 -6.49 -8.14 -0.20
N ALA A 100 -6.90 -9.39 -0.33
CA ALA A 100 -6.25 -10.54 0.27
C ALA A 100 -5.98 -11.62 -0.76
N LEU A 101 -4.87 -12.33 -0.57
CA LEU A 101 -4.47 -13.49 -1.34
C LEU A 101 -4.38 -14.69 -0.39
N THR A 102 -5.34 -15.59 -0.49
CA THR A 102 -5.50 -16.65 0.52
C THR A 102 -5.77 -18.02 -0.09
N ASP A 103 -5.30 -19.04 0.58
CA ASP A 103 -5.64 -20.45 0.35
C ASP A 103 -6.85 -20.91 1.20
N ASN A 104 -7.34 -20.04 2.11
CA ASN A 104 -8.48 -20.34 2.97
C ASN A 104 -9.32 -19.08 3.25
N LYS A 105 -10.32 -18.86 2.40
CA LYS A 105 -11.24 -17.71 2.49
C LYS A 105 -11.93 -17.57 3.86
N ASN A 106 -12.29 -18.70 4.48
CA ASN A 106 -12.98 -18.66 5.77
C ASN A 106 -12.07 -18.17 6.89
N ARG A 107 -10.82 -18.64 6.92
CA ARG A 107 -9.82 -18.18 7.88
C ARG A 107 -9.59 -16.68 7.71
N THR A 108 -9.34 -16.24 6.47
CA THR A 108 -9.04 -14.83 6.18
C THR A 108 -10.24 -13.93 6.47
N ALA A 109 -11.45 -14.35 6.08
CA ALA A 109 -12.66 -13.59 6.38
C ALA A 109 -12.90 -13.44 7.89
N ALA A 110 -12.63 -14.49 8.67
CA ALA A 110 -12.74 -14.44 10.12
C ALA A 110 -11.70 -13.47 10.73
N ALA A 111 -10.44 -13.52 10.26
CA ALA A 111 -9.38 -12.65 10.73
C ALA A 111 -9.66 -11.17 10.38
N VAL A 112 -10.04 -10.88 9.13
CA VAL A 112 -10.39 -9.51 8.70
C VAL A 112 -11.59 -8.98 9.48
N ARG A 113 -12.65 -9.79 9.66
CA ARG A 113 -13.81 -9.38 10.47
C ARG A 113 -13.44 -9.10 11.92
N SER A 114 -12.56 -9.93 12.50
CA SER A 114 -12.06 -9.74 13.86
C SER A 114 -11.31 -8.41 13.97
N ALA A 115 -10.42 -8.08 13.05
CA ALA A 115 -9.66 -6.83 13.03
C ALA A 115 -10.61 -5.61 13.01
N PHE A 116 -11.61 -5.59 12.11
CA PHE A 116 -12.60 -4.52 12.08
C PHE A 116 -13.37 -4.40 13.40
N THR A 117 -13.83 -5.53 13.95
CA THR A 117 -14.62 -5.54 15.19
C THR A 117 -13.80 -5.08 16.40
N HIS A 118 -12.56 -5.56 16.56
CA HIS A 118 -11.66 -5.17 17.65
C HIS A 118 -11.36 -3.69 17.66
N ALA A 119 -11.23 -3.10 16.48
CA ALA A 119 -11.02 -1.67 16.34
C ALA A 119 -12.28 -0.82 16.53
N GLY A 120 -13.47 -1.44 16.60
CA GLY A 120 -14.74 -0.73 16.67
C GLY A 120 -15.25 -0.24 15.33
N GLY A 121 -14.77 -0.85 14.24
CA GLY A 121 -15.28 -0.71 12.88
C GLY A 121 -16.28 -1.82 12.53
N SER A 122 -16.62 -1.92 11.26
CA SER A 122 -17.55 -2.95 10.77
C SER A 122 -17.17 -3.43 9.36
N LEU A 123 -17.16 -4.75 9.18
CA LEU A 123 -17.04 -5.36 7.86
C LEU A 123 -18.40 -5.32 7.17
N GLY A 124 -18.46 -4.79 5.96
CA GLY A 124 -19.65 -4.69 5.12
C GLY A 124 -19.78 -5.86 4.13
N ALA A 125 -20.79 -5.76 3.27
CA ALA A 125 -20.93 -6.64 2.13
C ALA A 125 -20.05 -6.16 0.97
N SER A 126 -19.82 -7.02 -0.02
CA SER A 126 -19.18 -6.64 -1.28
C SER A 126 -19.95 -5.51 -1.94
N GLY A 127 -19.26 -4.48 -2.43
CA GLY A 127 -19.85 -3.28 -3.01
C GLY A 127 -20.20 -2.17 -1.99
N SER A 128 -19.91 -2.37 -0.70
CA SER A 128 -20.26 -1.36 0.32
C SER A 128 -19.39 -0.12 0.31
N VAL A 129 -18.14 -0.22 -0.15
CA VAL A 129 -17.19 0.90 -0.22
C VAL A 129 -16.41 0.99 -1.53
N SER A 130 -16.35 -0.05 -2.35
CA SER A 130 -15.54 -0.09 -3.57
C SER A 130 -15.88 1.01 -4.57
N TYR A 131 -17.15 1.47 -4.60
CA TYR A 131 -17.58 2.60 -5.44
C TYR A 131 -16.97 3.95 -5.03
N MET A 132 -16.38 4.03 -3.84
CA MET A 132 -15.71 5.24 -3.32
C MET A 132 -14.24 5.32 -3.76
N PHE A 133 -13.75 4.32 -4.47
CA PHE A 133 -12.37 4.25 -4.93
C PHE A 133 -12.30 4.13 -6.44
N ASP A 134 -11.37 4.87 -7.04
CA ASP A 134 -11.04 4.78 -8.47
C ASP A 134 -9.74 4.01 -8.66
N ARG A 135 -9.72 3.14 -9.65
CA ARG A 135 -8.49 2.45 -10.05
C ARG A 135 -7.69 3.38 -10.95
N LYS A 136 -6.51 3.84 -10.47
CA LYS A 136 -5.63 4.78 -11.17
C LYS A 136 -4.18 4.32 -11.15
N GLY A 137 -3.39 4.81 -12.09
CA GLY A 137 -1.94 4.81 -11.97
C GLY A 137 -1.53 5.89 -10.96
N LEU A 138 -0.64 5.54 -10.04
CA LEU A 138 -0.02 6.44 -9.07
C LEU A 138 1.49 6.41 -9.28
N ILE A 139 2.07 7.58 -9.49
CA ILE A 139 3.51 7.78 -9.54
C ILE A 139 3.87 8.79 -8.46
N GLU A 140 4.80 8.45 -7.59
CA GLU A 140 5.27 9.34 -6.53
C GLU A 140 6.71 9.75 -6.75
N VAL A 141 6.97 11.04 -6.60
CA VAL A 141 8.29 11.66 -6.66
C VAL A 141 8.56 12.37 -5.33
N LEU A 142 9.67 12.06 -4.67
CA LEU A 142 10.05 12.73 -3.42
C LEU A 142 10.40 14.19 -3.69
N ARG A 143 9.99 15.09 -2.81
CA ARG A 143 10.33 16.52 -2.88
C ARG A 143 11.71 16.81 -2.30
N ASP A 144 12.21 15.96 -1.41
CA ASP A 144 13.52 16.16 -0.78
C ASP A 144 14.64 16.11 -1.83
N GLY A 145 15.45 17.17 -1.86
CA GLY A 145 16.52 17.31 -2.84
C GLY A 145 16.09 17.70 -4.26
N LEU A 146 14.79 17.89 -4.51
CA LEU A 146 14.27 18.29 -5.81
C LEU A 146 13.98 19.80 -5.85
N ASP A 147 14.76 20.54 -6.64
CA ASP A 147 14.57 21.99 -6.85
C ASP A 147 13.52 22.23 -7.96
N LYS A 148 12.26 21.94 -7.66
CA LYS A 148 11.09 22.11 -8.55
C LYS A 148 9.92 22.72 -7.81
N SER A 149 9.29 23.71 -8.41
CA SER A 149 8.02 24.25 -7.94
C SER A 149 6.87 23.26 -8.22
N GLU A 150 5.76 23.44 -7.53
CA GLU A 150 4.54 22.63 -7.76
C GLU A 150 3.99 22.85 -9.17
N ASP A 151 4.03 24.08 -9.66
CA ASP A 151 3.57 24.46 -11.01
C ASP A 151 4.48 23.79 -12.09
N ASP A 152 5.81 23.82 -11.91
CA ASP A 152 6.73 23.19 -12.85
C ASP A 152 6.54 21.66 -12.88
N MET A 153 6.34 21.04 -11.70
CA MET A 153 6.11 19.61 -11.62
C MET A 153 4.76 19.21 -12.22
N LEU A 154 3.71 20.02 -12.02
CA LEU A 154 2.40 19.83 -12.65
C LEU A 154 2.52 19.89 -14.18
N MET A 155 3.22 20.88 -14.71
CA MET A 155 3.45 21.00 -16.15
C MET A 155 4.20 19.77 -16.70
N ASP A 156 5.27 19.35 -16.04
CA ASP A 156 6.05 18.18 -16.45
C ASP A 156 5.22 16.89 -16.41
N ALA A 157 4.34 16.75 -15.41
CA ALA A 157 3.43 15.60 -15.27
C ALA A 157 2.37 15.56 -16.39
N LEU A 158 1.72 16.72 -16.68
CA LEU A 158 0.73 16.84 -17.75
C LEU A 158 1.36 16.62 -19.13
N ASP A 159 2.57 17.15 -19.37
CA ASP A 159 3.32 16.91 -20.60
C ASP A 159 3.69 15.44 -20.77
N ALA A 160 3.94 14.72 -19.68
CA ALA A 160 4.18 13.28 -19.68
C ALA A 160 2.91 12.45 -19.93
N GLY A 161 1.74 13.08 -19.89
CA GLY A 161 0.44 12.43 -20.12
C GLY A 161 -0.31 12.01 -18.85
N ALA A 162 0.03 12.61 -17.71
CA ALA A 162 -0.74 12.44 -16.47
C ALA A 162 -2.11 13.15 -16.54
N ASP A 163 -3.07 12.66 -15.76
CA ASP A 163 -4.40 13.26 -15.63
C ASP A 163 -4.42 14.40 -14.61
N ASP A 164 -3.67 14.23 -13.52
CA ASP A 164 -3.67 15.15 -12.37
C ASP A 164 -2.43 14.98 -11.50
N MET A 165 -2.17 15.94 -10.64
CA MET A 165 -1.10 15.87 -9.64
C MET A 165 -1.56 16.53 -8.34
N LYS A 166 -1.16 15.95 -7.21
CA LYS A 166 -1.25 16.55 -5.89
C LYS A 166 0.13 16.68 -5.27
N ALA A 167 0.39 17.81 -4.64
CA ALA A 167 1.58 18.02 -3.85
C ALA A 167 1.26 17.81 -2.36
N THR A 168 2.11 17.07 -1.67
CA THR A 168 2.16 17.00 -0.21
C THR A 168 3.48 17.62 0.26
N ASP A 169 3.68 17.74 1.56
CA ASP A 169 4.95 18.26 2.09
C ASP A 169 6.16 17.39 1.69
N GLU A 170 5.95 16.08 1.53
CA GLU A 170 7.03 15.12 1.26
C GLU A 170 7.14 14.68 -0.20
N LYS A 171 6.02 14.70 -0.97
CA LYS A 171 5.92 14.07 -2.29
C LYS A 171 5.02 14.82 -3.25
N PHE A 172 5.31 14.64 -4.54
CA PHE A 172 4.37 14.84 -5.63
C PHE A 172 3.69 13.50 -5.96
N GLN A 173 2.37 13.48 -5.94
CA GLN A 173 1.54 12.33 -6.30
C GLN A 173 0.91 12.60 -7.66
N ILE A 174 1.33 11.85 -8.66
CA ILE A 174 0.92 12.01 -10.06
C ILE A 174 -0.04 10.89 -10.39
N PHE A 175 -1.22 11.25 -10.88
CA PHE A 175 -2.31 10.33 -11.20
C PHE A 175 -2.47 10.18 -12.70
N THR A 176 -2.69 8.94 -13.14
CA THR A 176 -2.88 8.62 -14.56
C THR A 176 -4.03 7.63 -14.74
N ASP A 177 -4.53 7.53 -15.97
CA ASP A 177 -5.26 6.32 -16.36
C ASP A 177 -4.38 5.08 -16.15
N PRO A 178 -4.93 3.95 -15.65
CA PRO A 178 -4.15 2.73 -15.43
C PRO A 178 -3.38 2.23 -16.66
N SER A 179 -3.92 2.44 -17.86
CA SER A 179 -3.27 2.03 -19.12
C SER A 179 -2.07 2.90 -19.50
N ASN A 180 -2.05 4.15 -19.04
CA ASN A 180 -1.03 5.14 -19.38
C ASN A 180 0.11 5.19 -18.35
N MET A 181 -0.04 4.57 -17.19
CA MET A 181 0.90 4.66 -16.07
C MET A 181 2.35 4.35 -16.50
N THR A 182 2.55 3.30 -17.26
CA THR A 182 3.90 2.91 -17.72
C THR A 182 4.52 3.98 -18.63
N SER A 183 3.76 4.54 -19.58
CA SER A 183 4.25 5.56 -20.49
C SER A 183 4.59 6.86 -19.76
N VAL A 184 3.75 7.26 -18.80
CA VAL A 184 3.99 8.46 -17.98
C VAL A 184 5.21 8.27 -17.08
N ARG A 185 5.34 7.09 -16.46
CA ARG A 185 6.52 6.71 -15.68
C ARG A 185 7.80 6.87 -16.51
N ASP A 186 7.83 6.27 -17.68
CA ASP A 186 9.02 6.27 -18.55
C ASP A 186 9.37 7.72 -19.00
N ALA A 187 8.36 8.52 -19.36
CA ALA A 187 8.54 9.92 -19.73
C ALA A 187 9.11 10.79 -18.58
N LEU A 188 8.63 10.55 -17.34
CA LEU A 188 9.17 11.24 -16.16
C LEU A 188 10.62 10.82 -15.87
N GLN A 189 10.95 9.54 -16.03
CA GLN A 189 12.31 9.05 -15.87
C GLN A 189 13.26 9.62 -16.94
N GLU A 190 12.80 9.77 -18.19
CA GLU A 190 13.55 10.42 -19.27
C GLU A 190 13.81 11.91 -18.99
N LYS A 191 12.88 12.59 -18.29
CA LYS A 191 13.08 13.96 -17.77
C LYS A 191 14.04 14.03 -16.58
N GLY A 192 14.51 12.89 -16.06
CA GLY A 192 15.49 12.79 -14.97
C GLY A 192 14.90 12.70 -13.57
N TYR A 193 13.59 12.46 -13.43
CA TYR A 193 12.97 12.27 -12.12
C TYR A 193 13.27 10.90 -11.52
N GLU A 194 13.66 10.88 -10.25
CA GLU A 194 13.74 9.66 -9.45
C GLU A 194 12.36 9.36 -8.83
N LEU A 195 11.82 8.20 -9.17
CA LEU A 195 10.48 7.80 -8.74
C LEU A 195 10.56 6.93 -7.49
N ASP A 196 9.84 7.31 -6.45
CA ASP A 196 9.68 6.52 -5.22
C ASP A 196 8.71 5.35 -5.46
N THR A 197 7.62 5.61 -6.17
CA THR A 197 6.56 4.65 -6.46
C THR A 197 6.06 4.83 -7.89
N ALA A 198 5.71 3.73 -8.56
CA ALA A 198 4.96 3.73 -9.82
C ALA A 198 4.13 2.45 -9.89
N GLU A 199 2.82 2.55 -9.68
CA GLU A 199 1.92 1.40 -9.62
C GLU A 199 0.48 1.75 -10.00
N VAL A 200 -0.30 0.73 -10.36
CA VAL A 200 -1.75 0.86 -10.48
C VAL A 200 -2.38 0.48 -9.14
N THR A 201 -3.15 1.39 -8.57
CA THR A 201 -3.71 1.25 -7.22
C THR A 201 -5.13 1.80 -7.15
N MET A 202 -5.78 1.65 -5.99
CA MET A 202 -7.12 2.19 -5.72
C MET A 202 -6.98 3.49 -4.93
N ILE A 203 -7.47 4.58 -5.51
CA ILE A 203 -7.40 5.92 -4.93
C ILE A 203 -8.80 6.33 -4.44
N PRO A 204 -8.96 6.76 -3.19
CA PRO A 204 -10.26 7.26 -2.72
C PRO A 204 -10.65 8.54 -3.45
N GLN A 205 -11.91 8.60 -3.91
CA GLN A 205 -12.47 9.80 -4.55
C GLN A 205 -12.55 10.96 -3.58
N ASN A 206 -12.88 10.67 -2.31
CA ASN A 206 -12.92 11.63 -1.23
C ASN A 206 -12.26 11.05 0.02
N ARG A 207 -11.61 11.92 0.80
CA ARG A 207 -11.08 11.54 2.09
C ARG A 207 -12.08 11.85 3.21
N THR A 208 -12.05 11.02 4.25
CA THR A 208 -12.89 11.17 5.45
C THR A 208 -11.97 11.47 6.63
N ALA A 209 -12.18 12.61 7.29
CA ALA A 209 -11.40 12.96 8.47
C ALA A 209 -11.59 11.92 9.57
N VAL A 210 -10.50 11.39 10.11
CA VAL A 210 -10.50 10.49 11.26
C VAL A 210 -10.64 11.35 12.53
N PRO A 211 -11.71 11.19 13.34
CA PRO A 211 -11.85 11.93 14.59
C PRO A 211 -10.65 11.67 15.52
N GLU A 212 -10.17 12.70 16.23
CA GLU A 212 -8.99 12.58 17.09
C GLU A 212 -9.11 11.47 18.13
N ASP A 213 -10.30 11.29 18.71
CA ASP A 213 -10.60 10.23 19.68
C ASP A 213 -10.62 8.83 19.06
N LYS A 214 -10.65 8.71 17.74
CA LYS A 214 -10.67 7.45 16.97
C LYS A 214 -9.32 7.08 16.34
N VAL A 215 -8.37 8.00 16.29
CA VAL A 215 -7.06 7.78 15.65
C VAL A 215 -6.37 6.51 16.14
N LYS A 216 -6.39 6.25 17.46
CA LYS A 216 -5.77 5.03 18.02
C LYS A 216 -6.44 3.75 17.53
N GLN A 217 -7.78 3.74 17.46
CA GLN A 217 -8.56 2.60 17.00
C GLN A 217 -8.38 2.39 15.50
N TYR A 218 -8.36 3.48 14.73
CA TYR A 218 -8.09 3.45 13.30
C TYR A 218 -6.71 2.87 12.99
N ASN A 219 -5.65 3.37 13.63
CA ASN A 219 -4.30 2.85 13.45
C ASN A 219 -4.20 1.38 13.88
N HIS A 220 -4.87 0.98 14.96
CA HIS A 220 -4.90 -0.41 15.39
C HIS A 220 -5.51 -1.34 14.32
N LEU A 221 -6.58 -0.91 13.66
CA LEU A 221 -7.16 -1.66 12.54
C LEU A 221 -6.14 -1.85 11.40
N ILE A 222 -5.50 -0.75 10.98
CA ILE A 222 -4.51 -0.80 9.89
C ILE A 222 -3.33 -1.69 10.26
N ASP A 223 -2.84 -1.62 11.50
CA ASP A 223 -1.75 -2.45 11.99
C ASP A 223 -2.14 -3.94 12.04
N GLU A 224 -3.34 -4.27 12.54
CA GLU A 224 -3.82 -5.66 12.60
C GLU A 224 -4.04 -6.26 11.20
N LEU A 225 -4.60 -5.48 10.28
CA LEU A 225 -4.72 -5.89 8.88
C LEU A 225 -3.37 -6.06 8.20
N THR A 226 -2.43 -5.13 8.45
CA THR A 226 -1.06 -5.19 7.91
C THR A 226 -0.28 -6.39 8.42
N ALA A 227 -0.52 -6.81 9.66
CA ALA A 227 0.13 -7.98 10.25
C ALA A 227 -0.41 -9.33 9.72
N ASN A 228 -1.52 -9.32 8.99
CA ASN A 228 -2.12 -10.55 8.46
C ASN A 228 -1.40 -10.98 7.16
N ASP A 229 -0.80 -12.16 7.17
CA ASP A 229 -0.04 -12.73 6.04
C ASP A 229 -0.88 -12.95 4.75
N ASP A 230 -2.20 -13.01 4.86
CA ASP A 230 -3.10 -13.17 3.71
C ASP A 230 -3.50 -11.81 3.10
N VAL A 231 -3.32 -10.70 3.81
CA VAL A 231 -3.61 -9.35 3.30
C VAL A 231 -2.49 -8.91 2.37
N ALA A 232 -2.87 -8.56 1.15
CA ALA A 232 -1.96 -8.09 0.10
C ALA A 232 -1.90 -6.56 0.04
N ASP A 233 -3.08 -5.89 0.08
CA ASP A 233 -3.19 -4.44 0.03
C ASP A 233 -4.32 -3.94 0.93
N ILE A 234 -4.15 -2.72 1.43
CA ILE A 234 -5.16 -1.99 2.19
C ILE A 234 -5.32 -0.62 1.53
N TYR A 235 -6.54 -0.34 1.09
CA TYR A 235 -6.92 0.95 0.51
C TYR A 235 -7.86 1.64 1.49
N GLU A 236 -7.52 2.86 1.85
CA GLU A 236 -8.22 3.59 2.90
C GLU A 236 -8.56 5.03 2.45
N ALA A 237 -9.71 5.52 2.86
CA ALA A 237 -10.14 6.88 2.60
C ALA A 237 -9.89 7.80 3.81
N GLY A 238 -9.08 7.37 4.80
CA GLY A 238 -8.81 8.15 6.01
C GLY A 238 -7.91 9.36 5.75
N GLN A 239 -8.20 10.44 6.47
CA GLN A 239 -7.34 11.60 6.62
C GLN A 239 -7.07 11.78 8.11
N LEU A 240 -5.83 11.58 8.53
CA LEU A 240 -5.44 11.76 9.92
C LEU A 240 -5.33 13.24 10.28
N PRO A 241 -5.55 13.60 11.55
CA PRO A 241 -5.28 14.96 12.02
C PRO A 241 -3.83 15.35 11.74
N GLY A 242 -3.64 16.46 11.00
CA GLY A 242 -2.32 16.95 10.62
C GLY A 242 -1.83 16.51 9.23
N ASP A 243 -2.56 15.64 8.53
CA ASP A 243 -2.30 15.40 7.11
C ASP A 243 -2.72 16.66 6.33
N ALA A 244 -1.88 17.13 5.42
CA ALA A 244 -2.23 18.23 4.51
C ALA A 244 -3.41 17.81 3.59
N GLU A 245 -4.30 18.78 3.30
CA GLU A 245 -5.40 18.58 2.34
C GLU A 245 -4.91 18.36 0.91
#